data_9a3d09e63cf377acb7b985c319255d83
#
_entry.id   9a3d09e63cf377acb7b985c319255d83
#
_cell.length_a   1.000
_cell.length_b   1.000
_cell.length_c   1.000
_cell.angle_alpha   90.00
_cell.angle_beta   90.00
_cell.angle_gamma   90.00
#
_symmetry.space_group_name_H-M   'P 1'
#
loop_
_entity.id
_entity.type
_entity.pdbx_description
1 polymer ?
#
loop_
_entity_poly.entity_id
_entity_poly.type
_entity_poly.pdbx_seq_one_letter_code
_entity_poly.pdbx_strand_id
1 'polypeptide(L)'
;MDLINKYILDYSEDFVFDFSQHIEKRVFDTEIEIDIFEYSTQNSHREKAHAIFTKGNLRYECDFCDQHTYENDFHPLTLNGQNFLCFRKTLYGFTLLNADTLSVEFEYFPECVLDSEESFIVMNVKQLNHLLIFDGCYWACPYECFAFDYDKKLFLNVSEMCGLTSLEETAIQDNKLILYGTDPKDANVQCVVSAEDLRIALTQHEKTGM
;
A
#
# COMPACT_ATOMS: atom_id res chain seq x y z
N MET A 1 8.72 15.18 -12.98
CA MET A 1 7.40 14.69 -12.53
C MET A 1 7.65 13.26 -12.10
N ASP A 2 7.27 12.88 -10.89
CA ASP A 2 7.44 11.50 -10.45
C ASP A 2 6.47 10.57 -11.20
N LEU A 3 6.73 9.25 -11.13
CA LEU A 3 6.01 8.24 -11.91
C LEU A 3 4.52 8.18 -11.55
N ILE A 4 4.19 8.30 -10.27
CA ILE A 4 2.80 8.25 -9.83
C ILE A 4 2.00 9.45 -10.32
N ASN A 5 2.57 10.65 -10.31
CA ASN A 5 1.90 11.83 -10.83
C ASN A 5 1.70 11.74 -12.35
N LYS A 6 2.64 11.12 -13.09
CA LYS A 6 2.45 10.85 -14.51
C LYS A 6 1.28 9.89 -14.73
N TYR A 7 1.23 8.78 -14.00
CA TYR A 7 0.12 7.82 -14.08
C TYR A 7 -1.23 8.47 -13.79
N ILE A 8 -1.32 9.25 -12.71
CA ILE A 8 -2.55 9.96 -12.30
C ILE A 8 -2.99 10.95 -13.39
N LEU A 9 -2.07 11.65 -14.04
CA LEU A 9 -2.39 12.58 -15.13
C LEU A 9 -2.92 11.85 -16.36
N ASP A 10 -2.25 10.77 -16.79
CA ASP A 10 -2.68 9.98 -17.95
C ASP A 10 -4.05 9.32 -17.69
N TYR A 11 -4.32 8.94 -16.43
CA TYR A 11 -5.62 8.41 -16.02
C TYR A 11 -6.74 9.45 -16.06
N SER A 12 -6.41 10.74 -15.93
CA SER A 12 -7.33 11.82 -15.58
C SER A 12 -7.99 12.53 -16.77
N GLU A 13 -7.65 12.19 -18.01
CA GLU A 13 -8.09 12.93 -19.20
C GLU A 13 -9.62 13.09 -19.36
N ASP A 14 -10.40 12.13 -18.82
CA ASP A 14 -11.87 12.09 -18.95
C ASP A 14 -12.61 12.55 -17.67
N PHE A 15 -11.92 13.05 -16.67
CA PHE A 15 -12.52 13.36 -15.36
C PHE A 15 -12.72 14.85 -15.15
N VAL A 16 -13.88 15.22 -14.59
CA VAL A 16 -14.22 16.58 -14.18
C VAL A 16 -14.39 16.64 -12.67
N PHE A 17 -13.63 17.51 -12.01
CA PHE A 17 -13.72 17.72 -10.58
C PHE A 17 -14.84 18.71 -10.22
N ASP A 18 -15.64 18.30 -9.22
CA ASP A 18 -16.72 19.13 -8.67
C ASP A 18 -16.82 18.92 -7.16
N PHE A 19 -16.56 19.97 -6.38
CA PHE A 19 -16.69 19.96 -4.92
C PHE A 19 -18.10 19.63 -4.40
N SER A 20 -19.13 19.66 -5.24
CA SER A 20 -20.48 19.25 -4.85
C SER A 20 -20.62 17.73 -4.68
N GLN A 21 -19.68 16.95 -5.20
CA GLN A 21 -19.65 15.49 -5.15
C GLN A 21 -18.90 14.96 -3.92
N HIS A 22 -19.15 15.57 -2.75
CA HIS A 22 -18.60 15.08 -1.48
C HIS A 22 -19.21 13.72 -1.13
N ILE A 23 -18.37 12.69 -0.98
CA ILE A 23 -18.81 11.32 -0.72
C ILE A 23 -18.73 11.01 0.78
N GLU A 24 -17.60 11.31 1.40
CA GLU A 24 -17.28 10.81 2.73
C GLU A 24 -16.35 11.76 3.49
N LYS A 25 -16.54 11.77 4.82
CA LYS A 25 -15.59 12.36 5.76
C LYS A 25 -15.13 11.30 6.75
N ARG A 26 -13.80 11.13 6.91
CA ARG A 26 -13.18 10.25 7.91
C ARG A 26 -12.41 11.05 8.93
N VAL A 27 -12.42 10.58 10.17
CA VAL A 27 -11.64 11.17 11.26
C VAL A 27 -10.85 10.06 11.94
N PHE A 28 -9.55 10.27 12.09
CA PHE A 28 -8.64 9.33 12.71
C PHE A 28 -8.21 9.78 14.10
N ASP A 29 -7.82 8.84 14.95
CA ASP A 29 -7.33 9.12 16.31
C ASP A 29 -6.10 10.05 16.33
N THR A 30 -5.40 10.18 15.20
CA THR A 30 -4.29 11.12 14.98
C THR A 30 -4.75 12.56 14.74
N GLU A 31 -6.05 12.87 14.92
CA GLU A 31 -6.70 14.16 14.63
C GLU A 31 -6.62 14.55 13.14
N ILE A 32 -6.37 13.61 12.25
CA ILE A 32 -6.45 13.83 10.81
C ILE A 32 -7.90 13.65 10.38
N GLU A 33 -8.44 14.65 9.69
CA GLU A 33 -9.71 14.58 8.99
C GLU A 33 -9.45 14.44 7.50
N ILE A 34 -10.19 13.58 6.82
CA ILE A 34 -10.11 13.38 5.38
C ILE A 34 -11.49 13.61 4.78
N ASP A 35 -11.60 14.61 3.92
CA ASP A 35 -12.77 14.83 3.09
C ASP A 35 -12.52 14.25 1.69
N ILE A 36 -13.42 13.38 1.21
CA ILE A 36 -13.29 12.68 -0.07
C ILE A 36 -14.38 13.14 -1.02
N PHE A 37 -13.99 13.48 -2.23
CA PHE A 37 -14.83 13.98 -3.31
C PHE A 37 -14.66 13.09 -4.55
N GLU A 38 -15.75 12.69 -5.17
CA GLU A 38 -15.71 11.92 -6.41
C GLU A 38 -15.61 12.83 -7.63
N TYR A 39 -14.85 12.39 -8.62
CA TYR A 39 -14.85 13.02 -9.94
C TYR A 39 -16.00 12.47 -10.79
N SER A 40 -16.68 13.34 -11.53
CA SER A 40 -17.58 12.89 -12.57
C SER A 40 -16.80 12.47 -13.83
N THR A 41 -17.24 11.41 -14.47
CA THR A 41 -16.67 10.92 -15.73
C THR A 41 -17.78 10.48 -16.70
N GLN A 42 -17.50 10.54 -17.99
CA GLN A 42 -18.36 9.94 -19.02
C GLN A 42 -18.11 8.43 -19.18
N ASN A 43 -17.00 7.93 -18.67
CA ASN A 43 -16.62 6.53 -18.71
C ASN A 43 -16.95 5.84 -17.38
N SER A 44 -18.06 5.09 -17.35
CA SER A 44 -18.55 4.41 -16.14
C SER A 44 -17.67 3.29 -15.60
N HIS A 45 -16.56 2.96 -16.27
CA HIS A 45 -15.63 1.90 -15.84
C HIS A 45 -14.41 2.43 -15.10
N ARG A 46 -14.27 3.76 -14.98
CA ARG A 46 -13.18 4.40 -14.28
C ARG A 46 -13.71 5.19 -13.10
N GLU A 47 -13.00 5.14 -12.01
CA GLU A 47 -13.31 5.89 -10.80
C GLU A 47 -12.09 6.71 -10.40
N LYS A 48 -12.34 7.94 -10.00
CA LYS A 48 -11.32 8.85 -9.49
C LYS A 48 -11.92 9.66 -8.35
N ALA A 49 -11.17 9.81 -7.29
CA ALA A 49 -11.55 10.67 -6.17
C ALA A 49 -10.43 11.66 -5.83
N HIS A 50 -10.80 12.76 -5.21
CA HIS A 50 -9.91 13.74 -4.63
C HIS A 50 -10.05 13.70 -3.12
N ALA A 51 -8.94 13.64 -2.38
CA ALA A 51 -8.95 13.68 -0.94
C ALA A 51 -8.22 14.91 -0.41
N ILE A 52 -8.82 15.51 0.60
CA ILE A 52 -8.27 16.63 1.34
C ILE A 52 -8.05 16.18 2.78
N PHE A 53 -6.79 16.11 3.18
CA PHE A 53 -6.37 15.79 4.54
C PHE A 53 -6.14 17.07 5.31
N THR A 54 -6.71 17.18 6.51
CA THR A 54 -6.54 18.33 7.38
C THR A 54 -6.18 17.90 8.81
N LYS A 55 -5.27 18.67 9.45
CA LYS A 55 -4.95 18.54 10.87
C LYS A 55 -4.62 19.93 11.41
N GLY A 56 -5.53 20.54 12.15
CA GLY A 56 -5.40 21.95 12.56
C GLY A 56 -5.27 22.86 11.34
N ASN A 57 -4.12 23.53 11.19
CA ASN A 57 -3.83 24.41 10.06
C ASN A 57 -3.06 23.71 8.92
N LEU A 58 -2.71 22.44 9.08
CA LEU A 58 -2.01 21.66 8.06
C LEU A 58 -3.00 21.12 7.05
N ARG A 59 -2.56 21.02 5.79
CA ARG A 59 -3.35 20.50 4.68
C ARG A 59 -2.46 19.75 3.69
N TYR A 60 -2.95 18.59 3.24
CA TYR A 60 -2.39 17.81 2.15
C TYR A 60 -3.54 17.38 1.22
N GLU A 61 -3.29 17.32 -0.07
CA GLU A 61 -4.29 16.93 -1.07
C GLU A 61 -3.69 15.94 -2.04
N CYS A 62 -4.47 14.97 -2.47
CA CYS A 62 -4.09 14.05 -3.54
C CYS A 62 -5.31 13.48 -4.25
N ASP A 63 -5.06 12.96 -5.46
CA ASP A 63 -6.04 12.19 -6.20
C ASP A 63 -5.83 10.69 -5.98
N PHE A 64 -6.93 9.96 -6.00
CA PHE A 64 -7.00 8.52 -6.04
C PHE A 64 -7.49 8.09 -7.42
N CYS A 65 -6.78 7.15 -8.02
CA CYS A 65 -7.13 6.54 -9.29
C CYS A 65 -7.37 5.05 -9.08
N ASP A 66 -8.08 4.43 -10.00
CA ASP A 66 -8.51 3.04 -9.94
C ASP A 66 -9.63 2.79 -8.94
N GLN A 67 -10.35 1.68 -9.14
CA GLN A 67 -11.55 1.37 -8.39
C GLN A 67 -11.30 1.30 -6.88
N HIS A 68 -12.10 2.04 -6.12
CA HIS A 68 -12.27 1.89 -4.68
C HIS A 68 -11.01 2.01 -3.81
N THR A 69 -9.90 2.58 -4.33
CA THR A 69 -8.67 2.74 -3.55
C THR A 69 -8.84 3.65 -2.32
N TYR A 70 -9.90 4.44 -2.27
CA TYR A 70 -10.21 5.32 -1.15
C TYR A 70 -11.18 4.71 -0.12
N GLU A 71 -11.85 3.58 -0.42
CA GLU A 71 -12.93 3.11 0.45
C GLU A 71 -12.45 2.54 1.79
N ASN A 72 -11.34 1.80 1.84
CA ASN A 72 -10.88 1.12 3.05
C ASN A 72 -9.37 1.15 3.30
N ASP A 73 -8.63 1.97 2.58
CA ASP A 73 -7.18 1.81 2.45
C ASP A 73 -6.33 2.76 3.31
N PHE A 74 -6.91 3.35 4.34
CA PHE A 74 -6.16 4.21 5.26
C PHE A 74 -5.76 3.44 6.51
N HIS A 75 -4.46 3.20 6.68
CA HIS A 75 -3.91 2.43 7.78
C HIS A 75 -3.04 3.33 8.68
N PRO A 76 -3.51 3.72 9.87
CA PRO A 76 -2.66 4.38 10.86
C PRO A 76 -1.56 3.44 11.33
N LEU A 77 -0.32 3.93 11.38
CA LEU A 77 0.88 3.17 11.72
C LEU A 77 1.78 3.98 12.65
N THR A 78 2.62 3.29 13.42
CA THR A 78 3.70 3.93 14.17
C THR A 78 5.02 3.23 13.85
N LEU A 79 5.90 3.90 13.10
CA LEU A 79 7.21 3.40 12.73
C LEU A 79 8.28 4.26 13.42
N ASN A 80 9.17 3.63 14.18
CA ASN A 80 10.25 4.31 14.90
C ASN A 80 9.79 5.50 15.79
N GLY A 81 8.60 5.36 16.38
CA GLY A 81 8.01 6.39 17.23
C GLY A 81 7.41 7.59 16.49
N GLN A 82 7.35 7.55 15.17
CA GLN A 82 6.66 8.51 14.33
C GLN A 82 5.33 7.94 13.85
N ASN A 83 4.30 8.76 13.83
CA ASN A 83 2.97 8.38 13.37
C ASN A 83 2.83 8.64 11.88
N PHE A 84 2.29 7.65 11.17
CA PHE A 84 2.02 7.72 9.74
C PHE A 84 0.59 7.32 9.43
N LEU A 85 0.12 7.79 8.31
CA LEU A 85 -1.03 7.25 7.62
C LEU A 85 -0.53 6.61 6.32
N CYS A 86 -0.68 5.28 6.20
CA CYS A 86 -0.38 4.55 4.98
C CYS A 86 -1.65 4.44 4.16
N PHE A 87 -1.57 4.74 2.87
CA PHE A 87 -2.69 4.61 1.94
C PHE A 87 -2.21 4.41 0.50
N ARG A 88 -3.11 3.99 -0.38
CA ARG A 88 -2.87 3.82 -1.81
C ARG A 88 -3.56 4.93 -2.59
N LYS A 89 -2.85 5.58 -3.50
CA LYS A 89 -3.42 6.51 -4.48
C LYS A 89 -3.91 5.80 -5.75
N THR A 90 -3.40 4.59 -5.98
CA THR A 90 -3.74 3.72 -7.11
C THR A 90 -3.78 2.27 -6.62
N LEU A 91 -4.17 1.32 -7.45
CA LEU A 91 -4.06 -0.11 -7.12
C LEU A 91 -2.61 -0.54 -6.85
N TYR A 92 -1.64 0.20 -7.38
CA TYR A 92 -0.22 -0.13 -7.33
C TYR A 92 0.52 0.76 -6.35
N GLY A 93 1.34 0.15 -5.50
CA GLY A 93 2.17 0.90 -4.57
C GLY A 93 1.44 1.44 -3.34
N PHE A 94 2.08 2.36 -2.63
CA PHE A 94 1.55 2.97 -1.40
C PHE A 94 2.25 4.29 -1.07
N THR A 95 1.60 5.10 -0.24
CA THR A 95 2.10 6.38 0.27
C THR A 95 2.16 6.33 1.80
N LEU A 96 3.26 6.78 2.39
CA LEU A 96 3.38 7.05 3.82
C LEU A 96 3.34 8.57 4.04
N LEU A 97 2.25 9.04 4.61
CA LEU A 97 2.05 10.42 5.01
C LEU A 97 2.38 10.54 6.50
N ASN A 98 3.27 11.45 6.88
CA ASN A 98 3.54 11.74 8.28
C ASN A 98 2.29 12.35 8.91
N ALA A 99 1.77 11.71 9.97
CA ALA A 99 0.52 12.10 10.60
C ALA A 99 0.61 13.40 11.43
N ASP A 100 1.83 13.88 11.72
CA ASP A 100 2.03 15.10 12.51
C ASP A 100 2.27 16.34 11.63
N THR A 101 2.84 16.17 10.46
CA THR A 101 3.21 17.26 9.54
C THR A 101 2.39 17.31 8.27
N LEU A 102 1.63 16.26 7.95
CA LEU A 102 0.96 16.02 6.66
C LEU A 102 1.92 16.13 5.45
N SER A 103 3.19 15.73 5.63
CA SER A 103 4.15 15.61 4.54
C SER A 103 4.28 14.16 4.07
N VAL A 104 4.42 13.95 2.76
CA VAL A 104 4.74 12.64 2.21
C VAL A 104 6.19 12.31 2.53
N GLU A 105 6.41 11.27 3.34
CA GLU A 105 7.74 10.79 3.73
C GLU A 105 8.28 9.71 2.81
N PHE A 106 7.38 8.92 2.25
CA PHE A 106 7.74 7.88 1.31
C PHE A 106 6.57 7.57 0.37
N GLU A 107 6.88 7.36 -0.88
CA GLU A 107 5.93 6.94 -1.90
C GLU A 107 6.58 5.88 -2.78
N TYR A 108 5.93 4.74 -2.89
CA TYR A 108 6.34 3.67 -3.78
C TYR A 108 5.32 3.50 -4.90
N PHE A 109 5.82 3.47 -6.12
CA PHE A 109 5.04 3.17 -7.32
C PHE A 109 5.93 2.39 -8.30
N PRO A 110 5.54 1.17 -8.71
CA PRO A 110 6.36 0.35 -9.60
C PRO A 110 6.47 0.95 -11.02
N GLU A 111 7.67 1.03 -11.57
CA GLU A 111 7.90 1.56 -12.92
C GLU A 111 7.19 0.74 -14.01
N CYS A 112 7.12 -0.58 -13.84
CA CYS A 112 6.50 -1.51 -14.78
C CYS A 112 5.02 -1.22 -15.06
N VAL A 113 4.30 -0.53 -14.16
CA VAL A 113 2.91 -0.11 -14.39
C VAL A 113 2.76 0.74 -15.65
N LEU A 114 3.73 1.60 -15.94
CA LEU A 114 3.69 2.49 -17.11
C LEU A 114 3.90 1.74 -18.42
N ASP A 115 4.55 0.59 -18.38
CA ASP A 115 4.86 -0.23 -19.56
C ASP A 115 3.80 -1.33 -19.80
N SER A 116 2.68 -1.29 -19.07
CA SER A 116 1.58 -2.28 -19.13
C SER A 116 2.03 -3.70 -18.78
N GLU A 117 3.11 -3.84 -18.02
CA GLU A 117 3.58 -5.12 -17.52
C GLU A 117 2.85 -5.54 -16.24
N GLU A 118 2.99 -6.79 -15.86
CA GLU A 118 2.42 -7.33 -14.63
C GLU A 118 2.96 -6.56 -13.42
N SER A 119 2.07 -5.94 -12.68
CA SER A 119 2.41 -5.15 -11.51
C SER A 119 1.68 -5.66 -10.28
N PHE A 120 2.37 -5.61 -9.14
CA PHE A 120 1.82 -6.07 -7.88
C PHE A 120 0.74 -5.10 -7.37
N ILE A 121 -0.47 -5.62 -7.20
CA ILE A 121 -1.62 -4.93 -6.63
C ILE A 121 -1.60 -5.15 -5.12
N VAL A 122 -1.37 -4.09 -4.36
CA VAL A 122 -1.45 -4.14 -2.89
C VAL A 122 -2.91 -4.26 -2.47
N MET A 123 -3.25 -5.30 -1.70
CA MET A 123 -4.61 -5.53 -1.19
C MET A 123 -4.72 -5.17 0.27
N ASN A 124 -3.77 -5.56 1.10
CA ASN A 124 -3.76 -5.29 2.52
C ASN A 124 -2.41 -4.78 3.00
N VAL A 125 -2.45 -3.96 4.04
CA VAL A 125 -1.28 -3.44 4.76
C VAL A 125 -1.40 -3.79 6.23
N LYS A 126 -0.35 -4.37 6.81
CA LYS A 126 -0.25 -4.70 8.23
C LYS A 126 1.08 -4.18 8.77
N GLN A 127 1.18 -3.99 10.06
CA GLN A 127 2.43 -3.59 10.71
C GLN A 127 2.95 -4.72 11.59
N LEU A 128 4.23 -5.07 11.43
CA LEU A 128 4.96 -5.98 12.30
C LEU A 128 6.21 -5.25 12.82
N ASN A 129 6.15 -4.71 14.03
CA ASN A 129 7.17 -3.80 14.58
C ASN A 129 7.43 -2.59 13.67
N HIS A 130 8.67 -2.45 13.17
CA HIS A 130 9.11 -1.40 12.23
C HIS A 130 8.94 -1.79 10.75
N LEU A 131 8.43 -2.99 10.48
CA LEU A 131 8.20 -3.48 9.14
C LEU A 131 6.75 -3.26 8.72
N LEU A 132 6.54 -2.92 7.47
CA LEU A 132 5.24 -3.02 6.81
C LEU A 132 5.13 -4.35 6.08
N ILE A 133 4.01 -4.99 6.24
CA ILE A 133 3.68 -6.25 5.59
C ILE A 133 2.57 -5.97 4.60
N PHE A 134 2.83 -6.25 3.35
CA PHE A 134 1.88 -6.11 2.26
C PHE A 134 1.49 -7.48 1.73
N ASP A 135 0.22 -7.73 1.54
CA ASP A 135 -0.25 -8.86 0.76
C ASP A 135 -1.05 -8.38 -0.45
N GLY A 136 -1.01 -9.15 -1.52
CA GLY A 136 -1.66 -8.79 -2.76
C GLY A 136 -1.37 -9.79 -3.88
N CYS A 137 -1.64 -9.40 -5.11
CA CYS A 137 -1.50 -10.27 -6.28
C CYS A 137 -1.01 -9.52 -7.52
N TYR A 138 -0.57 -10.27 -8.51
CA TYR A 138 -0.32 -9.80 -9.88
C TYR A 138 -1.50 -10.23 -10.77
N TRP A 139 -2.42 -9.35 -11.10
CA TRP A 139 -3.56 -9.60 -12.01
C TRP A 139 -3.94 -11.09 -12.21
N ALA A 140 -4.82 -11.62 -11.35
CA ALA A 140 -5.29 -13.01 -11.39
C ALA A 140 -4.20 -14.10 -11.17
N CYS A 141 -3.02 -13.73 -10.71
CA CYS A 141 -1.96 -14.64 -10.30
C CYS A 141 -2.04 -14.98 -8.81
N PRO A 142 -1.24 -15.94 -8.32
CA PRO A 142 -1.20 -16.25 -6.91
C PRO A 142 -0.96 -15.00 -6.06
N TYR A 143 -1.58 -14.96 -4.91
CA TYR A 143 -1.31 -13.93 -3.91
C TYR A 143 0.09 -14.12 -3.34
N GLU A 144 0.75 -13.02 -3.04
CA GLU A 144 2.07 -12.97 -2.42
C GLU A 144 2.11 -12.02 -1.24
N CYS A 145 3.12 -12.17 -0.40
CA CYS A 145 3.37 -11.34 0.77
C CYS A 145 4.76 -10.73 0.68
N PHE A 146 4.84 -9.41 0.91
CA PHE A 146 6.09 -8.66 0.96
C PHE A 146 6.27 -8.00 2.32
N ALA A 147 7.50 -7.97 2.81
CA ALA A 147 7.91 -7.13 3.92
C ALA A 147 8.69 -5.92 3.39
N PHE A 148 8.41 -4.74 3.93
CA PHE A 148 9.12 -3.50 3.63
C PHE A 148 9.75 -2.94 4.90
N ASP A 149 11.06 -2.73 4.85
CA ASP A 149 11.83 -2.04 5.89
C ASP A 149 11.82 -0.54 5.61
N TYR A 150 11.13 0.22 6.44
CA TYR A 150 11.00 1.67 6.27
C TYR A 150 12.35 2.39 6.37
N ASP A 151 13.26 1.95 7.23
CA ASP A 151 14.55 2.62 7.43
C ASP A 151 15.49 2.41 6.25
N LYS A 152 15.51 1.20 5.72
CA LYS A 152 16.38 0.82 4.62
C LYS A 152 15.77 1.03 3.24
N LYS A 153 14.45 1.24 3.16
CA LYS A 153 13.68 1.30 1.90
C LYS A 153 13.85 0.05 1.05
N LEU A 154 13.88 -1.12 1.71
CA LEU A 154 14.06 -2.42 1.07
C LEU A 154 12.80 -3.26 1.15
N PHE A 155 12.55 -4.00 0.08
CA PHE A 155 11.50 -5.02 -0.01
C PHE A 155 12.08 -6.43 0.06
N LEU A 156 11.31 -7.35 0.64
CA LEU A 156 11.59 -8.77 0.67
C LEU A 156 10.31 -9.53 0.30
N ASN A 157 10.38 -10.42 -0.67
CA ASN A 157 9.30 -11.36 -0.95
C ASN A 157 9.28 -12.45 0.13
N VAL A 158 8.34 -12.36 1.05
CA VAL A 158 8.20 -13.29 2.18
C VAL A 158 7.60 -14.62 1.74
N SER A 159 6.71 -14.61 0.73
CA SER A 159 6.13 -15.83 0.17
C SER A 159 7.21 -16.71 -0.45
N GLU A 160 8.11 -16.11 -1.24
CA GLU A 160 9.27 -16.81 -1.81
C GLU A 160 10.22 -17.31 -0.73
N MET A 161 10.55 -16.48 0.26
CA MET A 161 11.37 -16.87 1.41
C MET A 161 10.81 -18.09 2.16
N CYS A 162 9.48 -18.18 2.26
CA CYS A 162 8.76 -19.30 2.86
C CYS A 162 8.56 -20.50 1.92
N GLY A 163 8.95 -20.39 0.66
CA GLY A 163 8.75 -21.44 -0.35
C GLY A 163 7.27 -21.64 -0.73
N LEU A 164 6.45 -20.60 -0.62
CA LEU A 164 5.05 -20.65 -1.03
C LEU A 164 4.93 -20.38 -2.53
N THR A 165 4.05 -21.13 -3.19
CA THR A 165 3.65 -20.89 -4.59
C THR A 165 2.37 -20.10 -4.68
N SER A 166 1.56 -20.09 -3.64
CA SER A 166 0.36 -19.28 -3.53
C SER A 166 0.10 -18.95 -2.06
N LEU A 167 -0.25 -17.71 -1.79
CA LEU A 167 -0.68 -17.25 -0.49
C LEU A 167 -2.22 -17.26 -0.44
N GLU A 168 -2.79 -17.73 0.67
CA GLU A 168 -4.23 -17.71 0.92
C GLU A 168 -4.59 -16.63 1.95
N GLU A 169 -3.79 -16.52 3.01
CA GLU A 169 -4.04 -15.60 4.12
C GLU A 169 -2.75 -15.20 4.82
N THR A 170 -2.72 -13.96 5.35
CA THR A 170 -1.71 -13.49 6.28
C THR A 170 -2.32 -13.09 7.62
N ALA A 171 -1.65 -13.40 8.72
CA ALA A 171 -2.02 -12.95 10.05
C ALA A 171 -0.79 -12.46 10.83
N ILE A 172 -1.00 -11.56 11.79
CA ILE A 172 0.03 -11.18 12.76
C ILE A 172 -0.46 -11.59 14.13
N GLN A 173 0.31 -12.47 14.80
CA GLN A 173 0.02 -12.94 16.13
C GLN A 173 1.31 -13.11 16.93
N ASP A 174 1.31 -12.68 18.19
CA ASP A 174 2.46 -12.78 19.11
C ASP A 174 3.76 -12.24 18.50
N ASN A 175 3.67 -11.11 17.79
CA ASN A 175 4.78 -10.47 17.10
C ASN A 175 5.46 -11.35 16.03
N LYS A 176 4.67 -12.20 15.39
CA LYS A 176 5.07 -13.06 14.28
C LYS A 176 4.11 -12.89 13.11
N LEU A 177 4.64 -12.96 11.91
CA LEU A 177 3.89 -13.06 10.68
C LEU A 177 3.59 -14.55 10.44
N ILE A 178 2.34 -14.85 10.19
CA ILE A 178 1.85 -16.19 9.86
C ILE A 178 1.32 -16.12 8.44
N LEU A 179 1.83 -16.97 7.57
CA LEU A 179 1.37 -17.11 6.21
C LEU A 179 0.74 -18.50 6.06
N TYR A 180 -0.43 -18.54 5.44
CA TYR A 180 -1.11 -19.77 5.03
C TYR A 180 -1.12 -19.80 3.51
N GLY A 181 -0.80 -20.93 2.92
CA GLY A 181 -0.72 -21.04 1.46
C GLY A 181 -0.37 -22.44 1.01
N THR A 182 0.03 -22.58 -0.26
CA THR A 182 0.44 -23.84 -0.85
C THR A 182 1.93 -23.86 -1.20
N ASP A 183 2.56 -25.02 -1.08
CA ASP A 183 3.92 -25.27 -1.51
C ASP A 183 3.98 -25.71 -2.99
N PRO A 184 5.17 -25.90 -3.59
CA PRO A 184 5.31 -26.40 -4.96
C PRO A 184 4.74 -27.80 -5.25
N LYS A 185 4.24 -28.49 -4.24
CA LYS A 185 3.58 -29.79 -4.36
C LYS A 185 2.06 -29.70 -4.15
N ASP A 186 1.52 -28.48 -4.16
CA ASP A 186 0.11 -28.18 -3.86
C ASP A 186 -0.34 -28.65 -2.46
N ALA A 187 0.58 -28.76 -1.50
CA ALA A 187 0.25 -29.06 -0.13
C ALA A 187 -0.01 -27.78 0.65
N ASN A 188 -1.08 -27.74 1.44
CA ASN A 188 -1.36 -26.64 2.34
C ASN A 188 -0.28 -26.59 3.43
N VAL A 189 0.35 -25.44 3.57
CA VAL A 189 1.43 -25.20 4.53
C VAL A 189 1.18 -23.93 5.32
N GLN A 190 1.74 -23.90 6.52
CA GLN A 190 1.78 -22.71 7.36
C GLN A 190 3.26 -22.34 7.58
N CYS A 191 3.61 -21.12 7.24
CA CYS A 191 4.91 -20.55 7.56
C CYS A 191 4.76 -19.52 8.68
N VAL A 192 5.65 -19.57 9.68
CA VAL A 192 5.67 -18.62 10.80
C VAL A 192 7.03 -17.94 10.82
N VAL A 193 7.03 -16.63 10.66
CA VAL A 193 8.26 -15.83 10.55
C VAL A 193 8.26 -14.75 11.62
N SER A 194 9.34 -14.66 12.40
CA SER A 194 9.47 -13.57 13.36
C SER A 194 9.93 -12.27 12.69
N ALA A 195 9.69 -11.13 13.34
CA ALA A 195 10.21 -9.86 12.87
C ALA A 195 11.76 -9.86 12.77
N GLU A 196 12.44 -10.62 13.63
CA GLU A 196 13.90 -10.76 13.61
C GLU A 196 14.38 -11.57 12.40
N ASP A 197 13.68 -12.66 12.04
CA ASP A 197 14.01 -13.45 10.85
C ASP A 197 13.87 -12.61 9.58
N LEU A 198 12.80 -11.81 9.49
CA LEU A 198 12.61 -10.87 8.38
C LEU A 198 13.73 -9.82 8.31
N ARG A 199 14.14 -9.27 9.46
CA ARG A 199 15.23 -8.29 9.54
C ARG A 199 16.56 -8.89 9.08
N ILE A 200 16.84 -10.13 9.44
CA ILE A 200 18.05 -10.87 9.01
C ILE A 200 18.00 -11.08 7.50
N ALA A 201 16.87 -11.56 6.97
CA ALA A 201 16.70 -11.80 5.53
C ALA A 201 16.84 -10.52 4.70
N LEU A 202 16.21 -9.41 5.12
CA LEU A 202 16.37 -8.09 4.50
C LEU A 202 17.84 -7.62 4.49
N THR A 203 18.57 -7.85 5.58
CA THR A 203 19.99 -7.49 5.66
C THR A 203 20.87 -8.35 4.73
N GLN A 204 20.50 -9.59 4.51
CA GLN A 204 21.19 -10.48 3.56
C GLN A 204 20.89 -10.08 2.12
N HIS A 205 19.65 -9.76 1.83
CA HIS A 205 19.20 -9.28 0.50
C HIS A 205 19.93 -7.99 0.10
N GLU A 206 20.08 -7.03 1.00
CA GLU A 206 20.87 -5.80 0.80
C GLU A 206 22.32 -6.08 0.37
N LYS A 207 22.95 -7.11 0.96
CA LYS A 207 24.35 -7.45 0.68
C LYS A 207 24.58 -8.19 -0.65
N THR A 208 23.56 -8.89 -1.13
CA THR A 208 23.65 -9.68 -2.38
C THR A 208 23.35 -8.85 -3.63
N GLY A 209 22.80 -7.64 -3.47
CA GLY A 209 22.55 -6.70 -4.57
C GLY A 209 21.54 -7.21 -5.61
N MET A 210 20.69 -8.14 -5.20
CA MET A 210 19.59 -8.65 -6.01
C MET A 210 18.29 -7.97 -5.64
#